data_3677d0cf52bd93f3c75ba7537481d226
#
_entry.id   3677d0cf52bd93f3c75ba7537481d226
#
_cell.length_a   1.000
_cell.length_b   1.000
_cell.length_c   1.000
_cell.angle_alpha   90.00
_cell.angle_beta   90.00
_cell.angle_gamma   90.00
#
_symmetry.space_group_name_H-M   'P 1'
#
loop_
_entity.id
_entity.type
_entity.pdbx_description
1 polymer ?
#
loop_
_entity_poly.entity_id
_entity_poly.type
_entity_poly.pdbx_seq_one_letter_code
_entity_poly.pdbx_strand_id
1 'polypeptide(L)'
;MNNLKIKIAPILIGAIFSFLSCTSKSEESFKILPQEFHTYKAPQSNIDSIAFWKNKDESMSHIYVTGKEDGAVHIYDAANGNFLGFVKKDGIGLGEFQRPNGILVLQDVIYVVERDNHKVSVFSLPELIFQGSIGFNELQYPYGITGFVDSIDKSHKIFVTDNPNAGIPQENRIKHWKVTYNETVQIKYLGIFGNQMFRKVETIACDKEYNRLLVAEEDIGQNKIVSLNLNDGSLESTPLDKFKFLYEPEGLALIPELDIWIATDQSEDDNRFYIFDRMNLTLLDTIGLNGVTNTDGIAVGKIGEDWFLYAVDDDRRVGSFNLNVLY
;
A
#
# COMPACT_ATOMS: atom_id res chain seq x y z
N MET A 1 95.98 -7.65 14.55
CA MET A 1 95.28 -6.53 13.90
C MET A 1 94.35 -7.17 12.90
N ASN A 2 93.08 -7.43 13.28
CA ASN A 2 92.10 -8.16 12.51
C ASN A 2 91.12 -7.17 11.91
N ASN A 3 91.07 -7.12 10.58
CA ASN A 3 90.09 -6.34 9.83
C ASN A 3 88.78 -7.08 9.70
N LEU A 4 87.74 -6.57 10.34
CA LEU A 4 86.35 -7.08 10.23
C LEU A 4 85.70 -6.39 9.07
N LYS A 5 85.39 -7.16 7.98
CA LYS A 5 84.60 -6.70 6.80
C LYS A 5 83.13 -6.92 7.11
N ILE A 6 82.37 -5.83 7.28
CA ILE A 6 80.91 -5.86 7.35
C ILE A 6 80.35 -5.96 5.94
N LYS A 7 79.58 -7.03 5.65
CA LYS A 7 78.77 -7.16 4.44
C LYS A 7 77.40 -6.56 4.68
N ILE A 8 77.07 -5.49 3.96
CA ILE A 8 75.71 -4.92 3.93
C ILE A 8 74.93 -5.67 2.82
N ALA A 9 73.87 -6.32 3.23
CA ALA A 9 72.89 -6.92 2.31
C ALA A 9 71.86 -5.86 1.83
N PRO A 10 71.46 -5.82 0.61
CA PRO A 10 70.42 -4.90 0.12
C PRO A 10 69.05 -5.34 0.59
N ILE A 11 68.33 -4.43 1.27
CA ILE A 11 66.92 -4.59 1.63
C ILE A 11 66.10 -4.32 0.35
N LEU A 12 65.47 -5.35 -0.13
CA LEU A 12 64.50 -5.26 -1.22
C LEU A 12 63.18 -4.74 -0.65
N ILE A 13 62.86 -3.46 -0.86
CA ILE A 13 61.57 -2.88 -0.52
C ILE A 13 60.57 -3.29 -1.63
N GLY A 14 59.82 -4.36 -1.34
CA GLY A 14 58.67 -4.74 -2.18
C GLY A 14 57.49 -3.78 -1.92
N ALA A 15 57.22 -2.91 -2.88
CA ALA A 15 56.01 -2.11 -2.89
C ALA A 15 54.80 -3.02 -3.16
N ILE A 16 54.01 -3.29 -2.14
CA ILE A 16 52.69 -3.95 -2.29
C ILE A 16 51.71 -2.89 -2.81
N PHE A 17 51.49 -2.90 -4.12
CA PHE A 17 50.36 -2.18 -4.71
C PHE A 17 49.09 -2.94 -4.34
N SER A 18 48.38 -2.50 -3.30
CA SER A 18 47.01 -2.90 -3.05
C SER A 18 46.11 -2.26 -4.09
N PHE A 19 45.73 -3.03 -5.11
CA PHE A 19 44.61 -2.66 -5.95
C PHE A 19 43.34 -2.68 -5.13
N LEU A 20 42.92 -1.52 -4.62
CA LEU A 20 41.54 -1.29 -4.20
C LEU A 20 40.72 -1.40 -5.48
N SER A 21 40.17 -2.59 -5.72
CA SER A 21 39.05 -2.78 -6.65
C SER A 21 37.86 -2.05 -6.07
N CYS A 22 37.65 -0.82 -6.50
CA CYS A 22 36.40 -0.13 -6.32
C CYS A 22 35.41 -0.83 -7.24
N THR A 23 34.72 -1.86 -6.76
CA THR A 23 33.53 -2.37 -7.41
C THR A 23 32.48 -1.27 -7.27
N SER A 24 32.37 -0.44 -8.29
CA SER A 24 31.19 0.37 -8.49
C SER A 24 30.02 -0.63 -8.53
N LYS A 25 29.16 -0.66 -7.50
CA LYS A 25 27.83 -1.19 -7.66
C LYS A 25 27.26 -0.47 -8.87
N SER A 26 26.97 -1.19 -9.94
CA SER A 26 26.14 -0.67 -11.01
C SER A 26 24.84 -0.26 -10.34
N GLU A 27 24.55 1.02 -10.26
CA GLU A 27 23.21 1.47 -9.94
C GLU A 27 22.30 0.83 -10.98
N GLU A 28 21.41 -0.05 -10.55
CA GLU A 28 20.37 -0.59 -11.43
C GLU A 28 19.52 0.59 -11.86
N SER A 29 19.70 1.02 -13.10
CA SER A 29 18.90 2.08 -13.67
C SER A 29 17.53 1.52 -14.00
N PHE A 30 16.52 1.88 -13.22
CA PHE A 30 15.12 1.60 -13.52
C PHE A 30 14.44 2.83 -14.16
N LYS A 31 13.34 2.60 -14.84
CA LYS A 31 12.58 3.65 -15.52
C LYS A 31 11.90 4.55 -14.50
N ILE A 32 12.05 5.86 -14.68
CA ILE A 32 11.38 6.87 -13.87
C ILE A 32 10.19 7.42 -14.68
N LEU A 33 8.99 7.28 -14.15
CA LEU A 33 7.78 7.79 -14.78
C LEU A 33 7.65 9.30 -14.54
N PRO A 34 7.34 10.09 -15.59
CA PRO A 34 7.05 11.50 -15.42
C PRO A 34 5.71 11.69 -14.68
N GLN A 35 5.64 12.71 -13.86
CA GLN A 35 4.42 13.10 -13.18
C GLN A 35 3.48 13.84 -14.14
N GLU A 36 2.20 13.41 -14.22
CA GLU A 36 1.18 14.09 -15.00
C GLU A 36 0.63 15.34 -14.26
N PHE A 37 0.30 15.14 -12.99
CA PHE A 37 -0.09 16.21 -12.07
C PHE A 37 0.20 15.82 -10.62
N HIS A 38 0.06 16.79 -9.73
CA HIS A 38 -0.03 16.56 -8.29
C HIS A 38 -1.20 17.35 -7.70
N THR A 39 -1.77 16.81 -6.63
CA THR A 39 -2.82 17.49 -5.88
C THR A 39 -2.28 18.68 -5.09
N TYR A 40 -3.18 19.50 -4.55
CA TYR A 40 -2.81 20.53 -3.60
C TYR A 40 -2.09 19.93 -2.40
N LYS A 41 -1.06 20.62 -1.92
CA LYS A 41 -0.26 20.19 -0.77
C LYS A 41 -1.01 20.42 0.54
N ALA A 42 -1.23 19.36 1.31
CA ALA A 42 -1.90 19.39 2.60
C ALA A 42 -0.95 18.91 3.74
N PRO A 43 0.11 19.68 4.06
CA PRO A 43 1.21 19.22 4.94
C PRO A 43 0.80 19.00 6.39
N GLN A 44 -0.36 19.47 6.81
CA GLN A 44 -0.89 19.29 8.17
C GLN A 44 -1.85 18.12 8.29
N SER A 45 -2.20 17.50 7.18
CA SER A 45 -3.20 16.42 7.15
C SER A 45 -2.57 15.07 7.39
N ASN A 46 -1.27 14.89 7.11
CA ASN A 46 -0.59 13.59 7.12
C ASN A 46 -1.42 12.59 6.32
N ILE A 47 -1.44 12.79 4.99
CA ILE A 47 -2.23 11.95 4.09
C ILE A 47 -1.58 10.57 3.97
N ASP A 48 -2.40 9.51 3.87
CA ASP A 48 -1.96 8.14 4.02
C ASP A 48 -2.43 7.26 2.86
N SER A 49 -3.68 6.91 2.82
CA SER A 49 -4.22 5.94 1.87
C SER A 49 -5.10 6.58 0.81
N ILE A 50 -5.10 5.98 -0.38
CA ILE A 50 -5.85 6.45 -1.54
C ILE A 50 -6.82 5.38 -2.02
N ALA A 51 -8.01 5.80 -2.44
CA ALA A 51 -8.92 4.96 -3.22
C ALA A 51 -9.40 5.72 -4.46
N PHE A 52 -9.46 5.02 -5.59
CA PHE A 52 -10.03 5.52 -6.82
C PHE A 52 -11.49 5.09 -6.93
N TRP A 53 -12.37 6.02 -7.27
CA TRP A 53 -13.76 5.76 -7.60
C TRP A 53 -14.03 6.14 -9.05
N LYS A 54 -14.44 5.15 -9.84
CA LYS A 54 -14.84 5.36 -11.23
C LYS A 54 -16.31 5.73 -11.30
N ASN A 55 -16.62 6.95 -11.76
CA ASN A 55 -17.98 7.33 -12.09
C ASN A 55 -18.37 6.79 -13.48
N LYS A 56 -19.67 6.65 -13.73
CA LYS A 56 -20.21 6.34 -15.07
C LYS A 56 -19.87 7.42 -16.08
N ASP A 57 -19.90 8.69 -15.66
CA ASP A 57 -19.26 9.81 -16.37
C ASP A 57 -17.83 9.89 -15.89
N GLU A 58 -16.89 9.39 -16.67
CA GLU A 58 -15.48 9.28 -16.30
C GLU A 58 -14.85 10.62 -15.94
N SER A 59 -15.36 11.73 -16.49
CA SER A 59 -14.93 13.10 -16.13
C SER A 59 -15.28 13.48 -14.69
N MET A 60 -16.11 12.70 -14.01
CA MET A 60 -16.50 12.85 -12.61
C MET A 60 -15.92 11.75 -11.72
N SER A 61 -14.87 11.08 -12.16
CA SER A 61 -14.16 10.12 -11.34
C SER A 61 -13.30 10.82 -10.29
N HIS A 62 -13.23 10.26 -9.09
CA HIS A 62 -12.56 10.89 -7.95
C HIS A 62 -11.47 10.00 -7.37
N ILE A 63 -10.47 10.63 -6.76
CA ILE A 63 -9.61 10.01 -5.76
C ILE A 63 -9.99 10.51 -4.38
N TYR A 64 -10.14 9.57 -3.45
CA TYR A 64 -10.40 9.81 -2.04
C TYR A 64 -9.13 9.52 -1.26
N VAL A 65 -8.72 10.45 -0.40
CA VAL A 65 -7.45 10.38 0.32
C VAL A 65 -7.68 10.62 1.79
N THR A 66 -7.21 9.72 2.65
CA THR A 66 -7.33 9.89 4.10
C THR A 66 -6.29 10.86 4.62
N GLY A 67 -6.69 11.73 5.56
CA GLY A 67 -5.80 12.62 6.31
C GLY A 67 -5.84 12.24 7.78
N LYS A 68 -4.75 11.64 8.25
CA LYS A 68 -4.63 11.09 9.62
C LYS A 68 -4.77 12.15 10.70
N GLU A 69 -4.15 13.31 10.51
CA GLU A 69 -4.05 14.34 11.55
C GLU A 69 -5.22 15.32 11.54
N ASP A 70 -5.83 15.56 10.39
CA ASP A 70 -6.98 16.46 10.30
C ASP A 70 -8.33 15.76 10.36
N GLY A 71 -8.34 14.42 10.49
CA GLY A 71 -9.56 13.63 10.62
C GLY A 71 -10.48 13.77 9.41
N ALA A 72 -9.93 13.82 8.20
CA ALA A 72 -10.68 14.09 6.98
C ALA A 72 -10.47 13.02 5.91
N VAL A 73 -11.42 12.93 4.99
CA VAL A 73 -11.26 12.31 3.67
C VAL A 73 -11.28 13.43 2.63
N HIS A 74 -10.15 13.66 1.99
CA HIS A 74 -9.99 14.66 0.92
C HIS A 74 -10.47 14.06 -0.40
N ILE A 75 -11.09 14.90 -1.22
CA ILE A 75 -11.67 14.51 -2.51
C ILE A 75 -11.01 15.33 -3.60
N TYR A 76 -10.48 14.66 -4.60
CA TYR A 76 -9.87 15.29 -5.77
C TYR A 76 -10.44 14.72 -7.06
N ASP A 77 -10.47 15.53 -8.08
CA ASP A 77 -10.73 15.11 -9.45
C ASP A 77 -9.60 14.17 -9.92
N ALA A 78 -9.96 12.97 -10.35
CA ALA A 78 -8.99 11.96 -10.72
C ALA A 78 -8.25 12.25 -12.02
N ALA A 79 -8.81 13.10 -12.91
CA ALA A 79 -8.20 13.42 -14.19
C ALA A 79 -7.16 14.53 -14.12
N ASN A 80 -7.24 15.43 -13.11
CA ASN A 80 -6.40 16.61 -13.07
C ASN A 80 -5.90 17.02 -11.68
N GLY A 81 -6.30 16.30 -10.62
CA GLY A 81 -5.88 16.55 -9.24
C GLY A 81 -6.50 17.79 -8.57
N ASN A 82 -7.51 18.41 -9.19
CA ASN A 82 -8.18 19.55 -8.60
C ASN A 82 -8.90 19.16 -7.30
N PHE A 83 -8.72 19.94 -6.26
CA PHE A 83 -9.40 19.76 -4.99
C PHE A 83 -10.89 20.06 -5.14
N LEU A 84 -11.73 19.09 -4.82
CA LEU A 84 -13.19 19.18 -4.89
C LEU A 84 -13.83 19.44 -3.53
N GLY A 85 -13.13 19.07 -2.45
CA GLY A 85 -13.62 19.23 -1.10
C GLY A 85 -13.05 18.18 -0.16
N PHE A 86 -13.61 18.15 1.05
CA PHE A 86 -13.30 17.11 2.03
C PHE A 86 -14.53 16.81 2.87
N VAL A 87 -14.58 15.59 3.37
CA VAL A 87 -15.51 15.21 4.44
C VAL A 87 -14.72 15.16 5.73
N LYS A 88 -15.10 16.00 6.66
CA LYS A 88 -14.55 16.04 8.00
C LYS A 88 -15.68 15.91 8.99
N LYS A 89 -15.59 14.91 9.83
CA LYS A 89 -16.52 14.69 10.92
C LYS A 89 -15.71 14.33 12.16
N ASP A 90 -15.13 15.36 12.78
CA ASP A 90 -14.33 15.20 13.99
C ASP A 90 -15.18 14.64 15.13
N GLY A 91 -14.72 13.58 15.75
CA GLY A 91 -15.33 13.06 16.95
C GLY A 91 -15.40 11.53 17.03
N ILE A 92 -16.12 11.06 18.04
CA ILE A 92 -16.32 9.63 18.33
C ILE A 92 -17.71 9.13 17.95
N GLY A 93 -18.54 10.00 17.36
CA GLY A 93 -19.90 9.68 16.95
C GLY A 93 -19.96 8.78 15.71
N LEU A 94 -21.15 8.40 15.33
CA LEU A 94 -21.39 7.65 14.11
C LEU A 94 -21.08 8.52 12.89
N GLY A 95 -20.18 8.06 12.01
CA GLY A 95 -19.73 8.76 10.83
C GLY A 95 -18.77 9.92 11.10
N GLU A 96 -18.24 10.05 12.31
CA GLU A 96 -17.16 10.98 12.66
C GLU A 96 -15.81 10.27 12.60
N PHE A 97 -14.77 10.93 12.08
CA PHE A 97 -13.47 10.32 11.87
C PHE A 97 -12.49 10.64 13.01
N GLN A 98 -11.76 9.63 13.47
CA GLN A 98 -10.55 9.81 14.27
C GLN A 98 -9.41 9.01 13.68
N ARG A 99 -8.42 9.72 13.18
CA ARG A 99 -7.23 9.20 12.53
C ARG A 99 -7.58 8.18 11.43
N PRO A 100 -8.23 8.64 10.35
CA PRO A 100 -8.54 7.78 9.23
C PRO A 100 -7.25 7.32 8.55
N ASN A 101 -7.11 6.01 8.35
CA ASN A 101 -5.97 5.36 7.71
C ASN A 101 -6.44 4.70 6.40
N GLY A 102 -6.62 3.39 6.39
CA GLY A 102 -7.02 2.67 5.20
C GLY A 102 -8.34 3.12 4.59
N ILE A 103 -8.44 3.07 3.28
CA ILE A 103 -9.63 3.44 2.53
C ILE A 103 -9.86 2.45 1.38
N LEU A 104 -11.11 2.10 1.13
CA LEU A 104 -11.49 1.16 0.08
C LEU A 104 -12.76 1.63 -0.60
N VAL A 105 -12.77 1.59 -1.92
CA VAL A 105 -13.99 1.76 -2.72
C VAL A 105 -14.37 0.45 -3.40
N LEU A 106 -15.61 0.01 -3.19
CA LEU A 106 -16.21 -1.11 -3.91
C LEU A 106 -17.53 -0.64 -4.53
N GLN A 107 -17.58 -0.58 -5.85
CA GLN A 107 -18.71 0.01 -6.57
C GLN A 107 -18.98 1.45 -6.09
N ASP A 108 -20.19 1.76 -5.65
CA ASP A 108 -20.58 3.07 -5.15
C ASP A 108 -20.60 3.11 -3.62
N VAL A 109 -19.70 2.37 -2.96
CA VAL A 109 -19.55 2.34 -1.50
C VAL A 109 -18.09 2.57 -1.13
N ILE A 110 -17.87 3.49 -0.20
CA ILE A 110 -16.55 3.76 0.37
C ILE A 110 -16.50 3.33 1.84
N TYR A 111 -15.41 2.71 2.20
CA TYR A 111 -15.07 2.24 3.53
C TYR A 111 -13.86 3.00 4.03
N VAL A 112 -13.95 3.61 5.20
CA VAL A 112 -12.88 4.40 5.82
C VAL A 112 -12.52 3.77 7.16
N VAL A 113 -11.29 3.29 7.28
CA VAL A 113 -10.76 2.76 8.54
C VAL A 113 -10.43 3.90 9.47
N GLU A 114 -10.97 3.86 10.67
CA GLU A 114 -10.73 4.84 11.72
C GLU A 114 -9.96 4.18 12.86
N ARG A 115 -8.65 4.39 12.88
CA ARG A 115 -7.77 3.70 13.81
C ARG A 115 -8.15 3.97 15.27
N ASP A 116 -8.31 5.22 15.63
CA ASP A 116 -8.52 5.64 17.02
C ASP A 116 -10.00 5.56 17.46
N ASN A 117 -10.92 5.36 16.51
CA ASN A 117 -12.32 5.00 16.77
C ASN A 117 -12.58 3.49 16.74
N HIS A 118 -11.55 2.67 16.45
CA HIS A 118 -11.64 1.20 16.43
C HIS A 118 -12.75 0.65 15.53
N LYS A 119 -12.97 1.26 14.37
CA LYS A 119 -14.06 0.90 13.45
C LYS A 119 -13.71 1.18 11.99
N VAL A 120 -14.60 0.75 11.10
CA VAL A 120 -14.63 1.17 9.70
C VAL A 120 -15.96 1.84 9.45
N SER A 121 -15.95 3.10 9.03
CA SER A 121 -17.16 3.81 8.62
C SER A 121 -17.47 3.55 7.15
N VAL A 122 -18.75 3.40 6.84
CA VAL A 122 -19.27 3.03 5.53
C VAL A 122 -20.17 4.13 5.01
N PHE A 123 -19.92 4.58 3.77
CA PHE A 123 -20.72 5.62 3.12
C PHE A 123 -21.06 5.21 1.69
N SER A 124 -22.21 5.70 1.20
CA SER A 124 -22.53 5.62 -0.23
C SER A 124 -21.92 6.79 -1.00
N LEU A 125 -21.50 6.54 -2.24
CA LEU A 125 -20.97 7.54 -3.16
C LEU A 125 -22.04 7.96 -4.20
N PRO A 126 -21.94 9.16 -4.76
CA PRO A 126 -20.91 10.19 -4.52
C PRO A 126 -21.15 11.09 -3.29
N GLU A 127 -22.36 11.11 -2.71
CA GLU A 127 -22.81 12.09 -1.71
C GLU A 127 -22.21 11.86 -0.31
N LEU A 128 -21.45 10.77 -0.10
CA LEU A 128 -20.87 10.37 1.19
C LEU A 128 -21.92 10.28 2.31
N ILE A 129 -23.05 9.62 2.02
CA ILE A 129 -24.10 9.39 2.99
C ILE A 129 -23.72 8.21 3.90
N PHE A 130 -23.66 8.45 5.21
CA PHE A 130 -23.31 7.42 6.19
C PHE A 130 -24.31 6.27 6.18
N GLN A 131 -23.80 5.04 6.04
CA GLN A 131 -24.57 3.80 5.94
C GLN A 131 -24.45 2.90 7.19
N GLY A 132 -23.38 3.08 7.98
CA GLY A 132 -23.12 2.27 9.16
C GLY A 132 -21.64 2.15 9.48
N SER A 133 -21.33 1.31 10.48
CA SER A 133 -19.95 1.04 10.89
C SER A 133 -19.69 -0.46 11.06
N ILE A 134 -18.47 -0.90 10.75
CA ILE A 134 -17.99 -2.27 10.90
C ILE A 134 -16.97 -2.30 12.04
N GLY A 135 -16.94 -3.37 12.83
CA GLY A 135 -15.80 -3.72 13.68
C GLY A 135 -15.71 -2.98 15.00
N PHE A 136 -16.74 -2.20 15.40
CA PHE A 136 -16.71 -1.40 16.62
C PHE A 136 -16.39 -2.21 17.90
N ASN A 137 -16.77 -3.49 17.95
CA ASN A 137 -16.48 -4.37 19.09
C ASN A 137 -15.30 -5.32 18.82
N GLU A 138 -14.91 -5.48 17.57
CA GLU A 138 -13.93 -6.50 17.14
C GLU A 138 -12.55 -5.90 16.87
N LEU A 139 -12.47 -4.64 16.41
CA LEU A 139 -11.23 -3.96 16.09
C LEU A 139 -10.64 -3.25 17.32
N GLN A 140 -9.31 -3.25 17.41
CA GLN A 140 -8.56 -2.60 18.48
C GLN A 140 -7.59 -1.53 17.97
N TYR A 141 -6.93 -1.80 16.85
CA TYR A 141 -5.98 -0.89 16.21
C TYR A 141 -5.98 -1.13 14.70
N PRO A 142 -7.13 -0.86 14.03
CA PRO A 142 -7.26 -1.16 12.59
C PRO A 142 -6.41 -0.23 11.75
N TYR A 143 -5.95 -0.75 10.59
CA TYR A 143 -5.09 0.02 9.69
C TYR A 143 -5.51 -0.11 8.24
N GLY A 144 -5.11 -1.18 7.55
CA GLY A 144 -5.43 -1.41 6.14
C GLY A 144 -6.76 -2.09 5.92
N ILE A 145 -7.29 -1.94 4.72
CA ILE A 145 -8.56 -2.52 4.33
C ILE A 145 -8.53 -2.96 2.87
N THR A 146 -9.13 -4.11 2.59
CA THR A 146 -9.39 -4.57 1.23
C THR A 146 -10.69 -5.36 1.18
N GLY A 147 -11.15 -5.67 -0.03
CA GLY A 147 -12.36 -6.46 -0.19
C GLY A 147 -12.73 -6.68 -1.65
N PHE A 148 -13.79 -7.43 -1.84
CA PHE A 148 -14.37 -7.67 -3.16
C PHE A 148 -15.88 -7.86 -3.08
N VAL A 149 -16.54 -7.69 -4.21
CA VAL A 149 -17.97 -7.99 -4.35
C VAL A 149 -18.14 -9.47 -4.72
N ASP A 150 -18.87 -10.21 -3.91
CA ASP A 150 -19.21 -11.60 -4.21
C ASP A 150 -20.12 -11.65 -5.44
N SER A 151 -19.75 -12.42 -6.46
CA SER A 151 -20.47 -12.48 -7.72
C SER A 151 -21.84 -13.15 -7.60
N ILE A 152 -22.05 -13.99 -6.58
CA ILE A 152 -23.26 -14.79 -6.38
C ILE A 152 -24.33 -13.97 -5.65
N ASP A 153 -24.01 -13.49 -4.45
CA ASP A 153 -24.99 -12.84 -3.58
C ASP A 153 -24.84 -11.31 -3.50
N LYS A 154 -23.91 -10.76 -4.28
CA LYS A 154 -23.60 -9.32 -4.37
C LYS A 154 -23.18 -8.68 -3.05
N SER A 155 -22.89 -9.47 -2.03
CA SER A 155 -22.35 -8.97 -0.77
C SER A 155 -20.90 -8.52 -0.94
N HIS A 156 -20.49 -7.53 -0.13
CA HIS A 156 -19.09 -7.16 -0.02
C HIS A 156 -18.42 -8.06 1.03
N LYS A 157 -17.28 -8.65 0.66
CA LYS A 157 -16.38 -9.34 1.58
C LYS A 157 -15.27 -8.37 1.92
N ILE A 158 -15.18 -8.01 3.19
CA ILE A 158 -14.26 -6.98 3.69
C ILE A 158 -13.24 -7.63 4.61
N PHE A 159 -11.97 -7.29 4.42
CA PHE A 159 -10.84 -7.70 5.26
C PHE A 159 -10.17 -6.44 5.81
N VAL A 160 -9.89 -6.43 7.10
CA VAL A 160 -9.26 -5.30 7.80
C VAL A 160 -8.08 -5.83 8.59
N THR A 161 -6.93 -5.16 8.47
CA THR A 161 -5.79 -5.42 9.35
C THR A 161 -6.02 -4.77 10.70
N ASP A 162 -5.56 -5.42 11.78
CA ASP A 162 -5.71 -4.94 13.14
C ASP A 162 -4.43 -5.21 13.94
N ASN A 163 -3.77 -4.18 14.43
CA ASN A 163 -2.44 -4.23 15.01
C ASN A 163 -2.40 -3.93 16.52
N PRO A 164 -3.22 -4.55 17.36
CA PRO A 164 -3.02 -4.41 18.79
C PRO A 164 -1.64 -4.95 19.16
N ASN A 165 -0.83 -4.17 19.90
CA ASN A 165 0.54 -4.53 20.26
C ASN A 165 1.43 -4.85 19.04
N ALA A 166 1.53 -3.92 18.06
CA ALA A 166 2.42 -4.03 16.92
C ALA A 166 3.86 -4.43 17.37
N GLY A 167 4.53 -5.24 16.55
CA GLY A 167 5.85 -5.82 16.87
C GLY A 167 5.81 -7.14 17.65
N ILE A 168 4.67 -7.53 18.23
CA ILE A 168 4.49 -8.84 18.87
C ILE A 168 3.75 -9.77 17.91
N PRO A 169 4.28 -10.97 17.59
CA PRO A 169 3.60 -11.92 16.71
C PRO A 169 2.23 -12.33 17.25
N GLN A 170 1.19 -12.22 16.43
CA GLN A 170 -0.19 -12.59 16.78
C GLN A 170 -0.93 -13.16 15.56
N GLU A 171 -1.84 -14.10 15.79
CA GLU A 171 -2.66 -14.72 14.74
C GLU A 171 -3.87 -13.86 14.33
N ASN A 172 -4.25 -12.88 15.15
CA ASN A 172 -5.48 -12.11 14.99
C ASN A 172 -5.32 -10.80 14.21
N ARG A 173 -4.32 -10.73 13.33
CA ARG A 173 -4.01 -9.50 12.59
C ARG A 173 -4.95 -9.19 11.43
N ILE A 174 -5.73 -10.14 10.97
CA ILE A 174 -6.69 -9.93 9.89
C ILE A 174 -8.06 -10.38 10.36
N LYS A 175 -9.04 -9.51 10.24
CA LYS A 175 -10.44 -9.78 10.56
C LYS A 175 -11.31 -9.56 9.34
N HIS A 176 -12.43 -10.29 9.23
CA HIS A 176 -13.25 -10.20 8.02
C HIS A 176 -14.73 -10.19 8.28
N TRP A 177 -15.46 -9.55 7.38
CA TRP A 177 -16.90 -9.33 7.43
C TRP A 177 -17.56 -9.61 6.10
N LYS A 178 -18.86 -9.89 6.18
CA LYS A 178 -19.78 -9.83 5.05
C LYS A 178 -20.72 -8.65 5.25
N VAL A 179 -20.81 -7.78 4.25
CA VAL A 179 -21.71 -6.63 4.22
C VAL A 179 -22.69 -6.81 3.08
N THR A 180 -23.98 -6.74 3.37
CA THR A 180 -25.05 -6.92 2.37
C THR A 180 -25.88 -5.64 2.32
N TYR A 181 -26.12 -5.15 1.12
CA TYR A 181 -26.88 -3.94 0.84
C TYR A 181 -28.25 -4.33 0.27
N ASN A 182 -29.26 -4.33 1.15
CA ASN A 182 -30.66 -4.50 0.79
C ASN A 182 -31.41 -3.21 1.15
N GLU A 183 -32.63 -3.31 1.68
CA GLU A 183 -33.35 -2.15 2.23
C GLU A 183 -32.61 -1.50 3.41
N THR A 184 -31.83 -2.29 4.15
CA THR A 184 -30.91 -1.86 5.21
C THR A 184 -29.55 -2.52 5.04
N VAL A 185 -28.49 -1.84 5.46
CA VAL A 185 -27.14 -2.43 5.47
C VAL A 185 -27.05 -3.47 6.58
N GLN A 186 -26.73 -4.71 6.20
CA GLN A 186 -26.52 -5.81 7.14
C GLN A 186 -25.05 -6.16 7.22
N ILE A 187 -24.51 -6.16 8.43
CA ILE A 187 -23.09 -6.41 8.71
C ILE A 187 -22.97 -7.68 9.53
N LYS A 188 -22.21 -8.64 9.04
CA LYS A 188 -21.93 -9.89 9.74
C LYS A 188 -20.43 -10.07 9.89
N TYR A 189 -19.96 -10.12 11.15
CA TYR A 189 -18.59 -10.53 11.46
C TYR A 189 -18.43 -12.03 11.18
N LEU A 190 -17.35 -12.40 10.49
CA LEU A 190 -17.07 -13.78 10.12
C LEU A 190 -15.91 -14.38 10.93
N GLY A 191 -15.16 -13.56 11.66
CA GLY A 191 -14.08 -14.00 12.53
C GLY A 191 -12.70 -13.47 12.15
N ILE A 192 -11.68 -14.07 12.73
CA ILE A 192 -10.28 -13.89 12.36
C ILE A 192 -10.04 -14.63 11.05
N PHE A 193 -9.26 -14.05 10.15
CA PHE A 193 -8.93 -14.65 8.85
C PHE A 193 -7.50 -15.16 8.84
N GLY A 194 -7.36 -16.48 8.59
CA GLY A 194 -6.08 -17.18 8.64
C GLY A 194 -5.58 -17.41 10.07
N ASN A 195 -4.43 -18.06 10.17
CA ASN A 195 -3.76 -18.40 11.43
C ASN A 195 -2.29 -18.02 11.42
N GLN A 196 -1.90 -17.08 10.56
CA GLN A 196 -0.53 -16.65 10.43
C GLN A 196 -0.12 -15.72 11.58
N MET A 197 1.10 -15.94 12.07
CA MET A 197 1.70 -15.11 13.13
C MET A 197 2.37 -13.90 12.50
N PHE A 198 1.64 -12.79 12.39
CA PHE A 198 2.18 -11.52 11.94
C PHE A 198 2.57 -10.62 13.11
N ARG A 199 3.57 -9.77 12.92
CA ARG A 199 4.00 -8.78 13.91
C ARG A 199 3.33 -7.42 13.70
N LYS A 200 3.39 -6.89 12.49
CA LYS A 200 2.76 -5.62 12.06
C LYS A 200 2.30 -5.78 10.62
N VAL A 201 1.02 -5.54 10.37
CA VAL A 201 0.41 -5.65 9.04
C VAL A 201 -0.39 -4.38 8.78
N GLU A 202 0.08 -3.53 7.90
CA GLU A 202 -0.65 -2.32 7.55
C GLU A 202 -1.35 -2.46 6.21
N THR A 203 -0.65 -2.92 5.19
CA THR A 203 -1.24 -3.03 3.85
C THR A 203 -1.71 -4.43 3.52
N ILE A 204 -2.87 -4.48 2.88
CA ILE A 204 -3.56 -5.70 2.47
C ILE A 204 -4.31 -5.47 1.16
N ALA A 205 -4.24 -6.42 0.22
CA ALA A 205 -4.97 -6.33 -1.03
C ALA A 205 -5.42 -7.72 -1.52
N CYS A 206 -6.60 -7.81 -2.15
CA CYS A 206 -7.15 -9.07 -2.60
C CYS A 206 -7.25 -9.18 -4.12
N ASP A 207 -7.06 -10.39 -4.63
CA ASP A 207 -7.36 -10.81 -5.99
C ASP A 207 -8.36 -11.96 -5.95
N LYS A 208 -9.62 -11.64 -6.20
CA LYS A 208 -10.71 -12.62 -6.18
C LYS A 208 -10.57 -13.68 -7.28
N GLU A 209 -10.04 -13.30 -8.44
CA GLU A 209 -9.91 -14.19 -9.59
C GLU A 209 -8.89 -15.31 -9.32
N TYR A 210 -7.74 -14.95 -8.75
CA TYR A 210 -6.72 -15.92 -8.33
C TYR A 210 -6.90 -16.41 -6.90
N ASN A 211 -8.03 -16.09 -6.26
CA ASN A 211 -8.37 -16.54 -4.90
C ASN A 211 -7.29 -16.20 -3.86
N ARG A 212 -6.76 -15.00 -3.92
CA ARG A 212 -5.54 -14.59 -3.22
C ARG A 212 -5.74 -13.33 -2.40
N LEU A 213 -5.12 -13.30 -1.23
CA LEU A 213 -4.98 -12.13 -0.36
C LEU A 213 -3.50 -11.87 -0.14
N LEU A 214 -2.99 -10.75 -0.67
CA LEU A 214 -1.63 -10.29 -0.40
C LEU A 214 -1.60 -9.46 0.87
N VAL A 215 -0.63 -9.72 1.72
CA VAL A 215 -0.47 -9.11 3.04
C VAL A 215 0.97 -8.63 3.19
N ALA A 216 1.16 -7.33 3.39
CA ALA A 216 2.46 -6.74 3.66
C ALA A 216 2.76 -6.75 5.15
N GLU A 217 3.89 -7.33 5.54
CA GLU A 217 4.41 -7.32 6.91
C GLU A 217 5.60 -6.37 6.99
N GLU A 218 5.44 -5.30 7.73
CA GLU A 218 6.33 -4.13 7.77
C GLU A 218 7.19 -4.07 9.04
N ASP A 219 7.14 -5.09 9.89
CA ASP A 219 7.97 -5.10 11.11
C ASP A 219 9.46 -5.25 10.77
N ILE A 220 10.31 -4.56 11.52
CA ILE A 220 11.76 -4.51 11.29
C ILE A 220 12.35 -5.91 11.11
N GLY A 221 12.96 -6.13 9.93
CA GLY A 221 13.59 -7.39 9.54
C GLY A 221 12.62 -8.43 8.96
N GLN A 222 11.33 -8.12 8.81
CA GLN A 222 10.36 -8.92 8.06
C GLN A 222 10.24 -8.41 6.61
N ASN A 223 9.87 -7.18 6.40
CA ASN A 223 9.79 -6.44 5.11
C ASN A 223 9.44 -7.35 3.93
N LYS A 224 8.27 -7.97 3.99
CA LYS A 224 7.85 -8.99 3.02
C LYS A 224 6.37 -8.88 2.70
N ILE A 225 5.99 -9.36 1.53
CA ILE A 225 4.60 -9.61 1.18
C ILE A 225 4.39 -11.12 1.12
N VAL A 226 3.33 -11.59 1.75
CA VAL A 226 2.91 -12.98 1.71
C VAL A 226 1.56 -13.13 1.03
N SER A 227 1.31 -14.30 0.45
CA SER A 227 0.03 -14.66 -0.16
C SER A 227 -0.74 -15.62 0.73
N LEU A 228 -2.00 -15.28 1.02
CA LEU A 228 -2.95 -16.15 1.69
C LEU A 228 -4.06 -16.56 0.74
N ASN A 229 -4.52 -17.79 0.83
CA ASN A 229 -5.68 -18.28 0.11
C ASN A 229 -6.96 -17.61 0.63
N LEU A 230 -7.77 -17.00 -0.24
CA LEU A 230 -8.99 -16.28 0.14
C LEU A 230 -10.12 -17.16 0.70
N ASN A 231 -10.07 -18.48 0.51
CA ASN A 231 -11.12 -19.36 1.02
C ASN A 231 -10.93 -19.70 2.50
N ASP A 232 -9.68 -19.91 2.93
CA ASP A 232 -9.38 -20.44 4.26
C ASP A 232 -8.27 -19.69 5.02
N GLY A 233 -7.62 -18.72 4.39
CA GLY A 233 -6.52 -17.96 4.99
C GLY A 233 -5.21 -18.74 5.12
N SER A 234 -5.08 -19.89 4.48
CA SER A 234 -3.82 -20.64 4.50
C SER A 234 -2.72 -19.93 3.73
N LEU A 235 -1.48 -20.05 4.21
CA LEU A 235 -0.32 -19.48 3.54
C LEU A 235 -0.05 -20.21 2.22
N GLU A 236 0.13 -19.45 1.15
CA GLU A 236 0.53 -19.96 -0.16
C GLU A 236 2.03 -19.74 -0.36
N SER A 237 2.75 -20.74 -0.87
CA SER A 237 4.15 -20.58 -1.25
C SER A 237 4.25 -19.93 -2.64
N THR A 238 4.86 -18.77 -2.71
CA THR A 238 4.96 -17.97 -3.92
C THR A 238 6.38 -17.43 -4.12
N PRO A 239 6.74 -16.94 -5.32
CA PRO A 239 8.00 -16.24 -5.54
C PRO A 239 8.23 -15.03 -4.63
N LEU A 240 7.15 -14.36 -4.17
CA LEU A 240 7.24 -13.26 -3.21
C LEU A 240 7.90 -13.64 -1.89
N ASP A 241 7.79 -14.90 -1.45
CA ASP A 241 8.44 -15.38 -0.21
C ASP A 241 9.97 -15.22 -0.25
N LYS A 242 10.55 -15.18 -1.45
CA LYS A 242 11.99 -15.03 -1.69
C LYS A 242 12.38 -13.63 -2.11
N PHE A 243 11.41 -12.80 -2.46
CA PHE A 243 11.63 -11.42 -2.82
C PHE A 243 11.96 -10.61 -1.56
N LYS A 244 12.95 -9.74 -1.67
CA LYS A 244 13.37 -8.90 -0.54
C LYS A 244 13.09 -7.45 -0.88
N PHE A 245 12.17 -6.86 -0.15
CA PHE A 245 12.04 -5.42 -0.10
C PHE A 245 13.28 -4.82 0.58
N LEU A 246 13.77 -3.72 0.06
CA LEU A 246 14.93 -3.03 0.61
C LEU A 246 14.56 -2.24 1.88
N TYR A 247 13.33 -1.75 1.89
CA TYR A 247 12.76 -0.91 2.94
C TYR A 247 11.43 -1.50 3.42
N GLU A 248 10.34 -0.74 3.40
CA GLU A 248 9.03 -1.16 3.90
C GLU A 248 8.01 -1.31 2.77
N PRO A 249 7.40 -2.50 2.59
CA PRO A 249 6.34 -2.69 1.60
C PRO A 249 5.04 -2.07 2.11
N GLU A 250 4.69 -0.87 1.63
CA GLU A 250 3.57 -0.10 2.14
C GLU A 250 2.32 -0.16 1.26
N GLY A 251 2.42 0.12 0.00
CA GLY A 251 1.27 0.19 -0.92
C GLY A 251 1.14 -1.04 -1.81
N LEU A 252 -0.08 -1.51 -2.02
CA LEU A 252 -0.40 -2.60 -2.96
C LEU A 252 -1.55 -2.19 -3.88
N ALA A 253 -1.37 -2.33 -5.18
CA ALA A 253 -2.41 -2.09 -6.18
C ALA A 253 -2.45 -3.20 -7.23
N LEU A 254 -3.67 -3.65 -7.57
CA LEU A 254 -3.94 -4.65 -8.62
C LEU A 254 -4.49 -3.96 -9.86
N ILE A 255 -3.96 -4.30 -11.02
CA ILE A 255 -4.52 -3.92 -12.32
C ILE A 255 -4.88 -5.21 -13.09
N PRO A 256 -6.11 -5.71 -12.95
CA PRO A 256 -6.52 -6.98 -13.53
C PRO A 256 -6.38 -7.01 -15.06
N GLU A 257 -6.67 -5.92 -15.74
CA GLU A 257 -6.66 -5.82 -17.21
C GLU A 257 -5.24 -5.81 -17.79
N LEU A 258 -4.23 -5.50 -16.98
CA LEU A 258 -2.82 -5.57 -17.36
C LEU A 258 -2.12 -6.82 -16.79
N ASP A 259 -2.82 -7.65 -16.04
CA ASP A 259 -2.31 -8.83 -15.34
C ASP A 259 -1.09 -8.53 -14.44
N ILE A 260 -1.12 -7.39 -13.72
CA ILE A 260 -0.04 -6.98 -12.83
C ILE A 260 -0.49 -6.58 -11.43
N TRP A 261 0.46 -6.73 -10.49
CA TRP A 261 0.47 -6.08 -9.18
C TRP A 261 1.56 -5.01 -9.13
N ILE A 262 1.27 -3.92 -8.43
CA ILE A 262 2.27 -2.92 -8.07
C ILE A 262 2.40 -2.91 -6.55
N ALA A 263 3.65 -2.98 -6.06
CA ALA A 263 3.97 -2.85 -4.64
C ALA A 263 4.97 -1.71 -4.44
N THR A 264 4.76 -0.88 -3.42
CA THR A 264 5.74 0.14 -3.02
C THR A 264 6.81 -0.46 -2.14
N ASP A 265 8.00 0.09 -2.19
CA ASP A 265 9.10 -0.12 -1.25
C ASP A 265 9.47 1.28 -0.73
N GLN A 266 8.83 1.66 0.40
CA GLN A 266 8.82 3.02 0.91
C GLN A 266 10.19 3.46 1.39
N SER A 267 10.65 4.61 0.92
CA SER A 267 11.89 5.25 1.36
C SER A 267 11.88 6.74 1.07
N GLU A 268 12.55 7.52 1.91
CA GLU A 268 12.74 8.95 1.66
C GLU A 268 13.66 9.23 0.46
N ASP A 269 14.71 8.43 0.30
CA ASP A 269 15.77 8.66 -0.69
C ASP A 269 15.68 7.77 -1.94
N ASP A 270 15.12 6.56 -1.81
CA ASP A 270 15.13 5.52 -2.86
C ASP A 270 13.78 4.80 -2.92
N ASN A 271 12.71 5.56 -3.09
CA ASN A 271 11.35 5.08 -3.15
C ASN A 271 11.09 4.30 -4.44
N ARG A 272 10.80 3.00 -4.35
CA ARG A 272 10.66 2.10 -5.49
C ARG A 272 9.28 1.51 -5.60
N PHE A 273 8.91 1.14 -6.83
CA PHE A 273 7.66 0.48 -7.15
C PHE A 273 7.97 -0.77 -7.96
N TYR A 274 7.67 -1.92 -7.39
CA TYR A 274 7.89 -3.21 -8.02
C TYR A 274 6.64 -3.66 -8.75
N ILE A 275 6.80 -4.07 -10.00
CA ILE A 275 5.72 -4.60 -10.83
C ILE A 275 5.87 -6.12 -10.89
N PHE A 276 4.87 -6.82 -10.41
CA PHE A 276 4.81 -8.28 -10.40
C PHE A 276 3.76 -8.81 -11.37
N ASP A 277 4.06 -9.94 -11.98
CA ASP A 277 3.08 -10.73 -12.71
C ASP A 277 1.94 -11.14 -11.78
N ARG A 278 0.70 -10.94 -12.22
CA ARG A 278 -0.48 -11.19 -11.39
C ARG A 278 -0.66 -12.66 -11.04
N MET A 279 -0.43 -13.56 -12.00
CA MET A 279 -0.68 -14.99 -11.85
C MET A 279 0.37 -15.66 -10.97
N ASN A 280 1.64 -15.47 -11.28
CA ASN A 280 2.73 -16.20 -10.63
C ASN A 280 3.54 -15.38 -9.60
N LEU A 281 3.28 -14.08 -9.48
CA LEU A 281 3.91 -13.16 -8.53
C LEU A 281 5.44 -13.06 -8.70
N THR A 282 5.93 -13.22 -9.93
CA THR A 282 7.33 -12.95 -10.27
C THR A 282 7.53 -11.48 -10.59
N LEU A 283 8.68 -10.93 -10.20
CA LEU A 283 9.04 -9.56 -10.57
C LEU A 283 9.16 -9.42 -12.09
N LEU A 284 8.46 -8.46 -12.66
CA LEU A 284 8.51 -8.10 -14.07
C LEU A 284 9.40 -6.88 -14.30
N ASP A 285 9.24 -5.85 -13.46
CA ASP A 285 9.95 -4.58 -13.63
C ASP A 285 10.07 -3.82 -12.29
N THR A 286 10.92 -2.82 -12.26
CA THR A 286 11.06 -1.84 -11.18
C THR A 286 10.98 -0.45 -11.76
N ILE A 287 10.17 0.42 -11.17
CA ILE A 287 10.01 1.80 -11.61
C ILE A 287 10.21 2.78 -10.46
N GLY A 288 10.59 4.00 -10.80
CA GLY A 288 10.53 5.15 -9.91
C GLY A 288 9.42 6.12 -10.36
N LEU A 289 9.00 6.99 -9.48
CA LEU A 289 8.04 8.06 -9.76
C LEU A 289 8.71 9.40 -9.55
N ASN A 290 8.72 10.25 -10.59
CA ASN A 290 9.38 11.54 -10.51
C ASN A 290 8.70 12.46 -9.47
N GLY A 291 9.47 12.95 -8.49
CA GLY A 291 8.99 13.90 -7.49
C GLY A 291 8.06 13.30 -6.42
N VAL A 292 8.13 11.99 -6.22
CA VAL A 292 7.40 11.27 -5.14
C VAL A 292 8.40 10.52 -4.28
N THR A 293 8.31 10.73 -2.99
CA THR A 293 9.13 10.08 -1.96
C THR A 293 8.23 9.55 -0.85
N ASN A 294 8.75 8.66 -0.03
CA ASN A 294 8.09 8.19 1.19
C ASN A 294 6.61 7.84 0.99
N THR A 295 6.33 6.90 0.08
CA THR A 295 4.96 6.59 -0.34
C THR A 295 4.30 5.56 0.55
N ASP A 296 3.29 5.98 1.34
CA ASP A 296 2.44 5.09 2.14
C ASP A 296 1.41 4.38 1.24
N GLY A 297 0.52 5.13 0.64
CA GLY A 297 -0.60 4.61 -0.13
C GLY A 297 -0.47 4.79 -1.63
N ILE A 298 -0.96 3.79 -2.38
CA ILE A 298 -1.15 3.87 -3.83
C ILE A 298 -2.56 3.44 -4.23
N ALA A 299 -3.05 3.99 -5.33
CA ALA A 299 -4.25 3.52 -6.00
C ALA A 299 -4.05 3.52 -7.51
N VAL A 300 -4.83 2.72 -8.21
CA VAL A 300 -4.86 2.69 -9.67
C VAL A 300 -6.26 2.99 -10.17
N GLY A 301 -6.35 3.67 -11.30
CA GLY A 301 -7.62 4.00 -11.92
C GLY A 301 -7.49 4.10 -13.43
N LYS A 302 -8.59 3.78 -14.13
CA LYS A 302 -8.67 3.93 -15.59
C LYS A 302 -9.58 5.10 -15.94
N ILE A 303 -9.02 6.07 -16.70
CA ILE A 303 -9.76 7.22 -17.25
C ILE A 303 -9.59 7.19 -18.76
N GLY A 304 -10.69 7.09 -19.49
CA GLY A 304 -10.64 6.81 -20.93
C GLY A 304 -10.00 5.44 -21.19
N GLU A 305 -8.98 5.43 -22.01
CA GLU A 305 -8.18 4.23 -22.30
C GLU A 305 -6.90 4.14 -21.43
N ASP A 306 -6.60 5.17 -20.65
CA ASP A 306 -5.35 5.30 -19.93
C ASP A 306 -5.46 4.80 -18.47
N TRP A 307 -4.44 4.05 -18.04
CA TRP A 307 -4.25 3.65 -16.67
C TRP A 307 -3.36 4.64 -15.93
N PHE A 308 -3.81 5.06 -14.76
CA PHE A 308 -3.07 5.97 -13.88
C PHE A 308 -2.74 5.30 -12.56
N LEU A 309 -1.51 5.50 -12.10
CA LEU A 309 -1.08 5.24 -10.73
C LEU A 309 -1.12 6.56 -9.95
N TYR A 310 -1.82 6.55 -8.84
CA TYR A 310 -1.84 7.63 -7.86
C TYR A 310 -1.01 7.20 -6.67
N ALA A 311 -0.07 8.03 -6.23
CA ALA A 311 0.85 7.72 -5.14
C ALA A 311 0.92 8.88 -4.15
N VAL A 312 0.87 8.58 -2.86
CA VAL A 312 1.14 9.55 -1.79
C VAL A 312 2.60 10.00 -1.88
N ASP A 313 2.83 11.31 -1.78
CA ASP A 313 4.13 11.95 -1.74
C ASP A 313 4.36 12.59 -0.37
N ASP A 314 5.18 11.93 0.44
CA ASP A 314 5.69 12.43 1.73
C ASP A 314 4.56 12.95 2.64
N ASP A 315 3.49 12.19 2.81
CA ASP A 315 2.32 12.49 3.66
C ASP A 315 1.61 13.83 3.33
N ARG A 316 1.87 14.44 2.18
CA ARG A 316 1.49 15.82 1.91
C ARG A 316 0.59 16.04 0.71
N ARG A 317 0.70 15.21 -0.31
CA ARG A 317 -0.04 15.32 -1.56
C ARG A 317 -0.04 13.99 -2.31
N VAL A 318 -0.77 13.94 -3.42
CA VAL A 318 -0.81 12.79 -4.32
C VAL A 318 -0.22 13.18 -5.67
N GLY A 319 0.70 12.38 -6.18
CA GLY A 319 1.16 12.43 -7.58
C GLY A 319 0.37 11.46 -8.46
N SER A 320 0.19 11.81 -9.74
CA SER A 320 -0.46 10.98 -10.76
C SER A 320 0.52 10.64 -11.88
N PHE A 321 0.52 9.40 -12.34
CA PHE A 321 1.47 8.87 -13.32
C PHE A 321 0.76 7.98 -14.33
N ASN A 322 0.96 8.24 -15.63
CA ASN A 322 0.40 7.42 -16.69
C ASN A 322 1.19 6.11 -16.82
N LEU A 323 0.50 4.98 -16.64
CA LEU A 323 1.12 3.65 -16.74
C LEU A 323 1.22 3.12 -18.18
N ASN A 324 0.50 3.70 -19.15
CA ASN A 324 0.54 3.24 -20.54
C ASN A 324 1.92 3.42 -21.17
N VAL A 325 2.77 4.24 -20.59
CA VAL A 325 4.15 4.41 -21.03
C VAL A 325 5.05 3.20 -20.73
N LEU A 326 4.55 2.22 -19.97
CA LEU A 326 5.28 0.98 -19.64
C LEU A 326 5.11 -0.11 -20.71
N TYR A 327 4.12 0.02 -21.58
CA TYR A 327 3.71 -1.01 -22.54
C TYR A 327 3.77 -0.57 -24.01
#